data_6d18728611d5392f5e3a6ed5ee8d1cda
#
_entry.id   6d18728611d5392f5e3a6ed5ee8d1cda
#
_cell.length_a   1.000
_cell.length_b   1.000
_cell.length_c   1.000
_cell.angle_alpha   90.00
_cell.angle_beta   90.00
_cell.angle_gamma   90.00
#
_symmetry.space_group_name_H-M   'P 1'
#
loop_
_entity.id
_entity.type
_entity.pdbx_description
1 polymer ?
#
loop_
_entity_poly.entity_id
_entity_poly.type
_entity_poly.pdbx_seq_one_letter_code
_entity_poly.pdbx_strand_id
1 'polypeptide(L)'
;MPVVTRRELLEAGVHFGHQTRRWNPKMHRYLYGERSGIYIIDLEKSLSGLEETYEFVRNLGRRRGIVLFVGTKKQAQEVVQEQSGRVGMPYVNHRWLGGMLTNFTTVSKRLLRLRELREMDRTGALDYLPKKEAIRLRHERDKLQRNLGGIQDLERLPDAIFVIDTKKEHIAVNEARKLNIPVIAIVDTNCDPDEVDFVIPGNDDAIRAVNLVTRVVADALAAGYGMAKDEAVERVTGAAPKATGPKATAAPARVEEHETPSAEDAAAIAASTVFEPDAPSDAETAAAAAEAAEQPEAPPATEAAAAPATTPPEAEVVTTPEPVPADTTQE
;
A
#
# COMPACT_ATOMS: atom_id res chain seq x y z
N MET A 1 -21.38 3.80 -18.76
CA MET A 1 -22.28 3.89 -17.59
C MET A 1 -21.46 4.42 -16.43
N PRO A 2 -21.99 5.29 -15.57
CA PRO A 2 -21.23 5.76 -14.41
C PRO A 2 -20.82 4.56 -13.55
N VAL A 3 -19.58 4.57 -13.09
CA VAL A 3 -18.96 3.50 -12.28
C VAL A 3 -19.68 3.35 -10.93
N VAL A 4 -20.16 4.48 -10.39
CA VAL A 4 -20.94 4.58 -9.14
C VAL A 4 -21.98 5.67 -9.32
N THR A 5 -23.14 5.51 -8.68
CA THR A 5 -24.18 6.52 -8.72
C THR A 5 -23.98 7.56 -7.59
N ARG A 6 -24.43 8.79 -7.85
CA ARG A 6 -24.44 9.86 -6.82
C ARG A 6 -25.16 9.43 -5.54
N ARG A 7 -26.21 8.60 -5.67
CA ARG A 7 -26.97 8.08 -4.55
C ARG A 7 -26.12 7.15 -3.67
N GLU A 8 -25.35 6.26 -4.27
CA GLU A 8 -24.43 5.37 -3.54
C GLU A 8 -23.36 6.15 -2.78
N LEU A 9 -22.77 7.21 -3.38
CA LEU A 9 -21.83 8.10 -2.71
C LEU A 9 -22.46 8.81 -1.50
N LEU A 10 -23.72 9.25 -1.66
CA LEU A 10 -24.47 9.89 -0.58
C LEU A 10 -24.75 8.92 0.58
N GLU A 11 -25.23 7.71 0.26
CA GLU A 11 -25.56 6.66 1.24
C GLU A 11 -24.31 6.15 1.98
N ALA A 12 -23.17 6.10 1.29
CA ALA A 12 -21.87 5.77 1.90
C ALA A 12 -21.30 6.90 2.78
N GLY A 13 -21.81 8.13 2.66
CA GLY A 13 -21.36 9.29 3.42
C GLY A 13 -20.04 9.89 2.93
N VAL A 14 -19.73 9.76 1.64
CA VAL A 14 -18.52 10.31 1.01
C VAL A 14 -18.48 11.83 1.08
N HIS A 15 -19.64 12.48 1.11
CA HIS A 15 -19.81 13.94 1.12
C HIS A 15 -19.48 14.62 2.45
N PHE A 16 -19.32 13.89 3.55
CA PHE A 16 -18.95 14.49 4.83
C PHE A 16 -17.44 14.73 4.87
N GLY A 17 -17.07 15.96 5.22
CA GLY A 17 -15.68 16.31 5.50
C GLY A 17 -15.45 16.53 6.99
N HIS A 18 -14.34 17.16 7.31
CA HIS A 18 -13.96 17.49 8.67
C HIS A 18 -14.55 18.83 9.15
N GLN A 19 -14.39 19.11 10.45
CA GLN A 19 -14.77 20.39 11.04
C GLN A 19 -14.06 21.56 10.37
N THR A 20 -14.75 22.70 10.24
CA THR A 20 -14.25 23.91 9.57
C THR A 20 -12.89 24.40 10.07
N ARG A 21 -12.57 24.19 11.36
CA ARG A 21 -11.26 24.56 11.94
C ARG A 21 -10.05 23.76 11.39
N ARG A 22 -10.29 22.56 10.78
CA ARG A 22 -9.24 21.63 10.37
C ARG A 22 -9.03 21.59 8.86
N TRP A 23 -9.74 22.42 8.12
CA TRP A 23 -9.70 22.35 6.67
C TRP A 23 -8.42 22.91 6.06
N ASN A 24 -8.14 22.50 4.83
CA ASN A 24 -7.09 23.08 4.00
C ASN A 24 -7.73 24.05 2.99
N PRO A 25 -7.29 25.33 2.91
CA PRO A 25 -7.83 26.29 1.94
C PRO A 25 -7.78 25.82 0.47
N LYS A 26 -6.80 25.02 0.09
CA LYS A 26 -6.69 24.46 -1.26
C LYS A 26 -7.85 23.52 -1.63
N MET A 27 -8.52 22.95 -0.63
CA MET A 27 -9.71 22.10 -0.82
C MET A 27 -10.97 22.89 -1.18
N HIS A 28 -10.96 24.24 -1.11
CA HIS A 28 -12.10 25.08 -1.45
C HIS A 28 -12.72 24.71 -2.81
N ARG A 29 -11.92 24.35 -3.79
CA ARG A 29 -12.36 23.93 -5.14
C ARG A 29 -13.22 22.67 -5.17
N TYR A 30 -13.16 21.84 -4.11
CA TYR A 30 -13.89 20.57 -3.99
C TYR A 30 -15.05 20.62 -2.99
N LEU A 31 -15.27 21.77 -2.35
CA LEU A 31 -16.33 21.94 -1.37
C LEU A 31 -17.62 22.40 -2.04
N TYR A 32 -18.74 21.87 -1.55
CA TYR A 32 -20.09 22.31 -1.87
C TYR A 32 -20.53 23.44 -0.93
N GLY A 33 -20.20 23.35 0.36
CA GLY A 33 -20.60 24.32 1.37
C GLY A 33 -20.30 23.83 2.79
N GLU A 34 -20.89 24.51 3.75
CA GLU A 34 -20.78 24.19 5.19
C GLU A 34 -22.16 23.95 5.78
N ARG A 35 -22.27 22.97 6.67
CA ARG A 35 -23.45 22.70 7.45
C ARG A 35 -23.08 22.27 8.87
N SER A 36 -23.61 22.94 9.87
CA SER A 36 -23.38 22.61 11.29
C SER A 36 -21.90 22.54 11.70
N GLY A 37 -21.04 23.42 11.14
CA GLY A 37 -19.61 23.46 11.45
C GLY A 37 -18.78 22.35 10.79
N ILE A 38 -19.34 21.64 9.80
CA ILE A 38 -18.68 20.60 9.03
C ILE A 38 -18.76 20.99 7.54
N TYR A 39 -17.65 20.85 6.82
CA TYR A 39 -17.63 21.03 5.38
C TYR A 39 -18.29 19.86 4.67
N ILE A 40 -19.03 20.18 3.62
CA ILE A 40 -19.68 19.22 2.71
C ILE A 40 -18.88 19.21 1.42
N ILE A 41 -18.43 18.03 1.01
CA ILE A 41 -17.69 17.80 -0.24
C ILE A 41 -18.69 17.71 -1.41
N ASP A 42 -18.32 18.27 -2.54
CA ASP A 42 -19.11 18.25 -3.76
C ASP A 42 -19.05 16.85 -4.41
N LEU A 43 -20.18 16.14 -4.39
CA LEU A 43 -20.29 14.79 -4.94
C LEU A 43 -20.12 14.74 -6.46
N GLU A 44 -20.35 15.83 -7.20
CA GLU A 44 -20.12 15.85 -8.65
C GLU A 44 -18.62 15.78 -8.95
N LYS A 45 -17.82 16.51 -8.16
CA LYS A 45 -16.36 16.47 -8.24
C LYS A 45 -15.80 15.16 -7.74
N SER A 46 -16.41 14.57 -6.71
CA SER A 46 -16.04 13.21 -6.27
C SER A 46 -16.30 12.17 -7.35
N LEU A 47 -17.43 12.26 -8.02
CA LEU A 47 -17.79 11.35 -9.12
C LEU A 47 -16.82 11.50 -10.30
N SER A 48 -16.54 12.75 -10.72
CA SER A 48 -15.60 13.04 -11.82
C SER A 48 -14.19 12.53 -11.51
N GLY A 49 -13.67 12.77 -10.30
CA GLY A 49 -12.36 12.28 -9.87
C GLY A 49 -12.31 10.75 -9.78
N LEU A 50 -13.42 10.12 -9.39
CA LEU A 50 -13.54 8.67 -9.35
C LEU A 50 -13.59 8.04 -10.75
N GLU A 51 -14.29 8.66 -11.71
CA GLU A 51 -14.34 8.22 -13.11
C GLU A 51 -12.96 8.35 -13.78
N GLU A 52 -12.26 9.45 -13.58
CA GLU A 52 -10.90 9.67 -14.07
C GLU A 52 -9.93 8.63 -13.49
N THR A 53 -10.00 8.40 -12.18
CA THR A 53 -9.23 7.37 -11.50
C THR A 53 -9.52 5.97 -12.04
N TYR A 54 -10.80 5.65 -12.25
CA TYR A 54 -11.22 4.36 -12.79
C TYR A 54 -10.62 4.09 -14.17
N GLU A 55 -10.67 5.07 -15.06
CA GLU A 55 -10.08 4.97 -16.40
C GLU A 55 -8.56 4.74 -16.34
N PHE A 56 -7.87 5.51 -15.50
CA PHE A 56 -6.42 5.37 -15.30
C PHE A 56 -6.05 3.99 -14.78
N VAL A 57 -6.69 3.55 -13.70
CA VAL A 57 -6.43 2.26 -13.05
C VAL A 57 -6.79 1.08 -13.95
N ARG A 58 -7.90 1.16 -14.70
CA ARG A 58 -8.29 0.17 -15.70
C ARG A 58 -7.22 0.02 -16.79
N ASN A 59 -6.70 1.15 -17.30
CA ASN A 59 -5.64 1.13 -18.29
C ASN A 59 -4.33 0.56 -17.74
N LEU A 60 -4.05 0.82 -16.45
CA LEU A 60 -2.91 0.22 -15.74
C LEU A 60 -3.09 -1.30 -15.61
N GLY A 61 -4.30 -1.75 -15.27
CA GLY A 61 -4.65 -3.18 -15.20
C GLY A 61 -4.45 -3.89 -16.55
N ARG A 62 -4.82 -3.28 -17.69
CA ARG A 62 -4.57 -3.83 -19.04
C ARG A 62 -3.08 -4.10 -19.29
N ARG A 63 -2.19 -3.27 -18.73
CA ARG A 63 -0.73 -3.43 -18.83
C ARG A 63 -0.15 -4.35 -17.77
N ARG A 64 -0.99 -4.99 -16.95
CA ARG A 64 -0.60 -5.79 -15.78
C ARG A 64 0.27 -5.00 -14.79
N GLY A 65 -0.06 -3.72 -14.61
CA GLY A 65 0.57 -2.83 -13.65
C GLY A 65 0.24 -3.22 -12.21
N ILE A 66 1.13 -2.89 -11.30
CA ILE A 66 0.99 -3.14 -9.87
C ILE A 66 0.54 -1.85 -9.19
N VAL A 67 -0.57 -1.90 -8.46
CA VAL A 67 -1.03 -0.81 -7.58
C VAL A 67 -0.82 -1.21 -6.13
N LEU A 68 -0.08 -0.39 -5.39
CA LEU A 68 0.11 -0.59 -3.95
C LEU A 68 -1.00 0.14 -3.18
N PHE A 69 -1.80 -0.60 -2.42
CA PHE A 69 -2.84 -0.05 -1.58
C PHE A 69 -2.28 0.34 -0.20
N VAL A 70 -2.50 1.60 0.22
CA VAL A 70 -1.96 2.15 1.47
C VAL A 70 -3.08 2.75 2.31
N GLY A 71 -3.25 2.25 3.53
CA GLY A 71 -4.25 2.78 4.45
C GLY A 71 -4.02 2.27 5.86
N THR A 72 -3.33 3.07 6.70
CA THR A 72 -3.02 2.69 8.09
C THR A 72 -4.06 3.18 9.10
N LYS A 73 -5.08 3.92 8.65
CA LYS A 73 -6.23 4.32 9.48
C LYS A 73 -6.99 3.07 9.93
N LYS A 74 -7.46 3.02 11.18
CA LYS A 74 -8.22 1.86 11.69
C LYS A 74 -9.43 1.53 10.82
N GLN A 75 -10.10 2.55 10.30
CA GLN A 75 -11.26 2.44 9.42
C GLN A 75 -10.92 1.87 8.03
N ALA A 76 -9.66 2.01 7.60
CA ALA A 76 -9.18 1.59 6.29
C ALA A 76 -8.47 0.22 6.30
N GLN A 77 -7.92 -0.22 7.43
CA GLN A 77 -7.05 -1.39 7.54
C GLN A 77 -7.66 -2.66 6.97
N GLU A 78 -8.88 -2.97 7.38
CA GLU A 78 -9.60 -4.18 6.96
C GLU A 78 -10.03 -4.09 5.50
N VAL A 79 -10.57 -2.94 5.11
CA VAL A 79 -11.00 -2.67 3.73
C VAL A 79 -9.86 -2.79 2.73
N VAL A 80 -8.70 -2.19 3.05
CA VAL A 80 -7.50 -2.28 2.22
C VAL A 80 -7.05 -3.72 2.04
N GLN A 81 -7.00 -4.49 3.12
CA GLN A 81 -6.61 -5.90 3.08
C GLN A 81 -7.58 -6.76 2.26
N GLU A 82 -8.89 -6.55 2.44
CA GLU A 82 -9.93 -7.30 1.73
C GLU A 82 -9.90 -7.00 0.23
N GLN A 83 -9.95 -5.72 -0.14
CA GLN A 83 -10.09 -5.33 -1.54
C GLN A 83 -8.80 -5.56 -2.34
N SER A 84 -7.62 -5.32 -1.74
CA SER A 84 -6.34 -5.64 -2.38
C SER A 84 -6.14 -7.15 -2.55
N GLY A 85 -6.52 -7.94 -1.52
CA GLY A 85 -6.48 -9.40 -1.57
C GLY A 85 -7.37 -9.98 -2.67
N ARG A 86 -8.56 -9.39 -2.90
CA ARG A 86 -9.50 -9.79 -3.96
C ARG A 86 -8.89 -9.68 -5.36
N VAL A 87 -8.05 -8.68 -5.59
CA VAL A 87 -7.40 -8.43 -6.89
C VAL A 87 -5.94 -8.87 -6.95
N GLY A 88 -5.41 -9.47 -5.88
CA GLY A 88 -4.02 -9.94 -5.81
C GLY A 88 -2.99 -8.83 -5.83
N MET A 89 -3.34 -7.65 -5.26
CA MET A 89 -2.44 -6.50 -5.20
C MET A 89 -1.74 -6.38 -3.84
N PRO A 90 -0.52 -5.82 -3.82
CA PRO A 90 0.18 -5.55 -2.57
C PRO A 90 -0.51 -4.45 -1.76
N TYR A 91 -0.38 -4.51 -0.43
CA TYR A 91 -0.97 -3.53 0.45
C TYR A 91 -0.14 -3.26 1.71
N VAL A 92 -0.35 -2.08 2.30
CA VAL A 92 0.19 -1.68 3.61
C VAL A 92 -0.96 -1.13 4.46
N ASN A 93 -1.34 -1.88 5.49
CA ASN A 93 -2.49 -1.54 6.34
C ASN A 93 -2.15 -1.27 7.82
N HIS A 94 -0.90 -1.43 8.26
CA HIS A 94 -0.54 -1.16 9.65
C HIS A 94 0.31 0.11 9.80
N ARG A 95 1.53 0.09 9.32
CA ARG A 95 2.44 1.23 9.44
C ARG A 95 3.32 1.32 8.21
N TRP A 96 3.37 2.51 7.62
CA TRP A 96 4.35 2.80 6.59
C TRP A 96 5.74 2.91 7.22
N LEU A 97 6.68 2.17 6.71
CA LEU A 97 8.08 2.26 7.13
C LEU A 97 8.81 3.20 6.18
N GLY A 98 9.48 4.22 6.74
CA GLY A 98 10.26 5.14 5.90
C GLY A 98 11.30 4.39 5.07
N GLY A 99 11.41 4.77 3.79
CA GLY A 99 12.27 4.09 2.82
C GLY A 99 11.65 2.88 2.14
N MET A 100 10.33 2.64 2.30
CA MET A 100 9.68 1.47 1.72
C MET A 100 9.74 1.44 0.19
N LEU A 101 9.67 2.58 -0.46
CA LEU A 101 9.85 2.73 -1.90
C LEU A 101 11.25 3.22 -2.24
N THR A 102 11.74 4.26 -1.57
CA THR A 102 13.02 4.91 -1.87
C THR A 102 14.24 4.05 -1.53
N ASN A 103 14.12 3.11 -0.57
CA ASN A 103 15.16 2.15 -0.22
C ASN A 103 14.66 0.71 -0.37
N PHE A 104 14.09 0.41 -1.53
CA PHE A 104 13.45 -0.87 -1.81
C PHE A 104 14.43 -2.06 -1.71
N THR A 105 15.72 -1.86 -2.01
CA THR A 105 16.74 -2.90 -1.86
C THR A 105 16.87 -3.41 -0.40
N THR A 106 16.83 -2.50 0.57
CA THR A 106 16.83 -2.87 1.99
C THR A 106 15.53 -3.54 2.40
N VAL A 107 14.40 -3.06 1.88
CA VAL A 107 13.08 -3.67 2.14
C VAL A 107 13.04 -5.10 1.58
N SER A 108 13.54 -5.33 0.38
CA SER A 108 13.63 -6.68 -0.25
C SER A 108 14.40 -7.66 0.62
N LYS A 109 15.53 -7.24 1.23
CA LYS A 109 16.28 -8.08 2.19
C LYS A 109 15.42 -8.43 3.42
N ARG A 110 14.57 -7.50 3.91
CA ARG A 110 13.66 -7.80 5.02
C ARG A 110 12.51 -8.72 4.60
N LEU A 111 12.05 -8.63 3.36
CA LEU A 111 11.05 -9.55 2.81
C LEU A 111 11.61 -10.97 2.68
N LEU A 112 12.86 -11.11 2.20
CA LEU A 112 13.54 -12.41 2.19
C LEU A 112 13.64 -12.98 3.60
N ARG A 113 14.05 -12.17 4.58
CA ARG A 113 14.11 -12.59 5.98
C ARG A 113 12.77 -13.05 6.52
N LEU A 114 11.69 -12.37 6.17
CA LEU A 114 10.34 -12.79 6.53
C LEU A 114 9.98 -14.16 5.94
N ARG A 115 10.32 -14.40 4.66
CA ARG A 115 10.11 -15.69 3.98
C ARG A 115 10.88 -16.81 4.67
N GLU A 116 12.15 -16.57 5.00
CA GLU A 116 12.98 -17.53 5.76
C GLU A 116 12.34 -17.90 7.11
N LEU A 117 11.97 -16.90 7.91
CA LEU A 117 11.37 -17.13 9.23
C LEU A 117 10.04 -17.89 9.14
N ARG A 118 9.24 -17.63 8.12
CA ARG A 118 7.99 -18.38 7.86
C ARG A 118 8.29 -19.83 7.47
N GLU A 119 9.28 -20.06 6.65
CA GLU A 119 9.68 -21.41 6.25
C GLU A 119 10.24 -22.19 7.43
N MET A 120 11.08 -21.56 8.27
CA MET A 120 11.56 -22.18 9.52
C MET A 120 10.41 -22.54 10.48
N ASP A 121 9.37 -21.71 10.57
CA ASP A 121 8.22 -22.01 11.40
C ASP A 121 7.36 -23.12 10.78
N ARG A 122 7.12 -23.10 9.47
CA ARG A 122 6.38 -24.12 8.74
C ARG A 122 7.03 -25.53 8.82
N THR A 123 8.36 -25.58 8.76
CA THR A 123 9.14 -26.83 8.83
C THR A 123 9.37 -27.32 10.27
N GLY A 124 8.97 -26.53 11.28
CA GLY A 124 9.24 -26.84 12.68
C GLY A 124 10.69 -26.62 13.09
N ALA A 125 11.53 -26.04 12.23
CA ALA A 125 12.94 -25.77 12.52
C ALA A 125 13.16 -24.88 13.76
N LEU A 126 12.18 -24.02 14.06
CA LEU A 126 12.20 -23.17 15.27
C LEU A 126 12.07 -23.99 16.57
N ASP A 127 11.48 -25.17 16.54
CA ASP A 127 11.25 -25.99 17.73
C ASP A 127 12.50 -26.75 18.17
N TYR A 128 13.49 -26.89 17.28
CA TYR A 128 14.80 -27.48 17.60
C TYR A 128 15.77 -26.47 18.21
N LEU A 129 15.44 -25.18 18.21
CA LEU A 129 16.26 -24.13 18.80
C LEU A 129 16.00 -23.99 20.32
N PRO A 130 16.96 -23.43 21.09
CA PRO A 130 16.73 -23.05 22.47
C PRO A 130 15.48 -22.16 22.61
N LYS A 131 14.64 -22.40 23.62
CA LYS A 131 13.35 -21.70 23.81
C LYS A 131 13.47 -20.16 23.72
N LYS A 132 14.53 -19.59 24.26
CA LYS A 132 14.76 -18.12 24.23
C LYS A 132 14.94 -17.61 22.82
N GLU A 133 15.69 -18.35 22.01
CA GLU A 133 15.95 -18.00 20.61
C GLU A 133 14.71 -18.18 19.74
N ALA A 134 14.02 -19.30 19.87
CA ALA A 134 12.75 -19.56 19.18
C ALA A 134 11.72 -18.45 19.43
N ILE A 135 11.55 -18.01 20.68
CA ILE A 135 10.64 -16.92 21.04
C ILE A 135 11.08 -15.60 20.36
N ARG A 136 12.38 -15.30 20.34
CA ARG A 136 12.91 -14.08 19.70
C ARG A 136 12.64 -14.08 18.19
N LEU A 137 12.89 -15.21 17.50
CA LEU A 137 12.66 -15.35 16.06
C LEU A 137 11.16 -15.28 15.71
N ARG A 138 10.28 -15.91 16.53
CA ARG A 138 8.83 -15.78 16.37
C ARG A 138 8.37 -14.34 16.52
N HIS A 139 8.88 -13.60 17.51
CA HIS A 139 8.60 -12.17 17.68
C HIS A 139 9.06 -11.33 16.48
N GLU A 140 10.26 -11.61 15.94
CA GLU A 140 10.79 -10.96 14.74
C GLU A 140 9.87 -11.24 13.54
N ARG A 141 9.50 -12.49 13.31
CA ARG A 141 8.57 -12.91 12.27
C ARG A 141 7.23 -12.17 12.38
N ASP A 142 6.63 -12.14 13.56
CA ASP A 142 5.31 -11.52 13.79
C ASP A 142 5.37 -10.00 13.55
N LYS A 143 6.46 -9.35 13.94
CA LYS A 143 6.68 -7.92 13.67
C LYS A 143 6.83 -7.64 12.18
N LEU A 144 7.64 -8.44 11.47
CA LEU A 144 7.82 -8.31 10.03
C LEU A 144 6.53 -8.64 9.29
N GLN A 145 5.82 -9.71 9.67
CA GLN A 145 4.54 -10.11 9.11
C GLN A 145 3.49 -9.01 9.21
N ARG A 146 3.39 -8.35 10.37
CA ARG A 146 2.43 -7.26 10.59
C ARG A 146 2.69 -6.06 9.69
N ASN A 147 3.96 -5.69 9.51
CA ASN A 147 4.32 -4.47 8.80
C ASN A 147 4.54 -4.68 7.29
N LEU A 148 5.02 -5.85 6.88
CA LEU A 148 5.44 -6.13 5.52
C LEU A 148 4.67 -7.30 4.87
N GLY A 149 3.77 -7.94 5.62
CA GLY A 149 3.04 -9.12 5.14
C GLY A 149 2.22 -8.85 3.87
N GLY A 150 1.67 -7.66 3.72
CA GLY A 150 0.89 -7.30 2.53
C GLY A 150 1.73 -7.00 1.28
N ILE A 151 3.04 -6.84 1.42
CA ILE A 151 3.96 -6.58 0.29
C ILE A 151 4.96 -7.73 0.09
N GLN A 152 4.75 -8.87 0.72
CA GLN A 152 5.68 -10.01 0.69
C GLN A 152 6.03 -10.51 -0.72
N ASP A 153 5.08 -10.37 -1.65
CA ASP A 153 5.21 -10.86 -3.03
C ASP A 153 5.61 -9.74 -4.01
N LEU A 154 5.94 -8.56 -3.48
CA LEU A 154 6.38 -7.42 -4.28
C LEU A 154 7.85 -7.60 -4.70
N GLU A 155 8.08 -7.83 -6.00
CA GLU A 155 9.41 -8.03 -6.58
C GLU A 155 10.01 -6.75 -7.17
N ARG A 156 9.17 -5.79 -7.55
CA ARG A 156 9.55 -4.52 -8.16
C ARG A 156 8.74 -3.37 -7.57
N LEU A 157 9.17 -2.15 -7.80
CA LEU A 157 8.41 -0.96 -7.42
C LEU A 157 7.01 -0.98 -8.07
N PRO A 158 5.98 -0.49 -7.37
CA PRO A 158 4.63 -0.38 -7.91
C PRO A 158 4.57 0.68 -9.01
N ASP A 159 3.64 0.49 -9.95
CA ASP A 159 3.41 1.42 -11.06
C ASP A 159 2.48 2.58 -10.64
N ALA A 160 1.74 2.44 -9.56
CA ALA A 160 0.96 3.48 -8.91
C ALA A 160 0.74 3.14 -7.43
N ILE A 161 0.43 4.14 -6.61
CA ILE A 161 -0.01 3.95 -5.24
C ILE A 161 -1.43 4.49 -5.06
N PHE A 162 -2.27 3.77 -4.30
CA PHE A 162 -3.57 4.23 -3.85
C PHE A 162 -3.53 4.47 -2.35
N VAL A 163 -3.76 5.71 -1.92
CA VAL A 163 -3.57 6.17 -0.54
C VAL A 163 -4.89 6.61 0.07
N ILE A 164 -5.15 6.17 1.29
CA ILE A 164 -6.29 6.62 2.10
C ILE A 164 -5.73 7.52 3.21
N ASP A 165 -6.16 8.80 3.23
CA ASP A 165 -5.65 9.85 4.11
C ASP A 165 -4.18 10.25 3.83
N THR A 166 -4.00 11.18 2.89
CA THR A 166 -2.66 11.68 2.51
C THR A 166 -1.94 12.39 3.66
N LYS A 167 -2.68 13.00 4.58
CA LYS A 167 -2.10 13.69 5.74
C LYS A 167 -1.42 12.70 6.70
N LYS A 168 -2.01 11.54 6.91
CA LYS A 168 -1.45 10.49 7.75
C LYS A 168 -0.30 9.77 7.06
N GLU A 169 -0.48 9.48 5.78
CA GLU A 169 0.46 8.74 4.95
C GLU A 169 1.43 9.65 4.16
N HIS A 170 1.70 10.87 4.66
CA HIS A 170 2.55 11.86 3.99
C HIS A 170 3.95 11.33 3.62
N ILE A 171 4.48 10.36 4.38
CA ILE A 171 5.77 9.73 4.06
C ILE A 171 5.65 8.91 2.77
N ALA A 172 4.57 8.13 2.63
CA ALA A 172 4.30 7.32 1.44
C ALA A 172 4.14 8.19 0.19
N VAL A 173 3.35 9.26 0.30
CA VAL A 173 3.13 10.24 -0.77
C VAL A 173 4.45 10.90 -1.19
N ASN A 174 5.25 11.36 -0.23
CA ASN A 174 6.55 11.97 -0.52
C ASN A 174 7.54 11.00 -1.18
N GLU A 175 7.56 9.74 -0.77
CA GLU A 175 8.42 8.72 -1.38
C GLU A 175 7.99 8.41 -2.81
N ALA A 176 6.68 8.27 -3.06
CA ALA A 176 6.16 8.02 -4.40
C ALA A 176 6.49 9.18 -5.35
N ARG A 177 6.27 10.43 -4.92
CA ARG A 177 6.60 11.63 -5.70
C ARG A 177 8.08 11.71 -6.05
N LYS A 178 8.97 11.37 -5.10
CA LYS A 178 10.42 11.32 -5.37
C LYS A 178 10.82 10.32 -6.46
N LEU A 179 10.02 9.26 -6.61
CA LEU A 179 10.25 8.22 -7.61
C LEU A 179 9.39 8.40 -8.87
N ASN A 180 8.63 9.51 -8.97
CA ASN A 180 7.67 9.77 -10.04
C ASN A 180 6.65 8.64 -10.22
N ILE A 181 6.22 8.02 -9.11
CA ILE A 181 5.16 7.03 -9.09
C ILE A 181 3.83 7.78 -8.92
N PRO A 182 2.85 7.61 -9.82
CA PRO A 182 1.55 8.26 -9.72
C PRO A 182 0.84 7.95 -8.40
N VAL A 183 0.32 9.00 -7.76
CA VAL A 183 -0.40 8.93 -6.50
C VAL A 183 -1.88 9.13 -6.73
N ILE A 184 -2.66 8.12 -6.40
CA ILE A 184 -4.13 8.18 -6.35
C ILE A 184 -4.52 8.29 -4.88
N ALA A 185 -5.38 9.20 -4.49
CA ALA A 185 -5.78 9.25 -3.09
C ALA A 185 -7.23 9.69 -2.86
N ILE A 186 -7.79 9.17 -1.76
CA ILE A 186 -8.96 9.77 -1.12
C ILE A 186 -8.47 10.99 -0.36
N VAL A 187 -8.99 12.17 -0.74
CA VAL A 187 -8.56 13.46 -0.19
C VAL A 187 -9.73 14.08 0.54
N ASP A 188 -9.64 14.14 1.86
CA ASP A 188 -10.62 14.82 2.71
C ASP A 188 -10.29 16.32 2.83
N THR A 189 -11.17 17.08 3.42
CA THR A 189 -11.10 18.54 3.56
C THR A 189 -9.88 19.07 4.32
N ASN A 190 -9.18 18.23 5.08
CA ASN A 190 -7.98 18.54 5.86
C ASN A 190 -6.65 18.22 5.14
N CYS A 191 -6.72 17.65 3.94
CA CYS A 191 -5.58 17.20 3.14
C CYS A 191 -5.16 18.23 2.09
N ASP A 192 -3.98 18.07 1.49
CA ASP A 192 -3.50 18.89 0.36
C ASP A 192 -3.74 18.15 -0.96
N PRO A 193 -4.65 18.65 -1.83
CA PRO A 193 -4.93 18.00 -3.10
C PRO A 193 -3.78 18.15 -4.14
N ASP A 194 -2.86 19.10 -3.95
CA ASP A 194 -1.76 19.33 -4.90
C ASP A 194 -0.60 18.34 -4.72
N GLU A 195 -0.66 17.51 -3.69
CA GLU A 195 0.29 16.41 -3.46
C GLU A 195 -0.06 15.13 -4.22
N VAL A 196 -1.22 15.09 -4.89
CA VAL A 196 -1.83 13.90 -5.48
C VAL A 196 -2.08 14.11 -6.96
N ASP A 197 -1.80 13.10 -7.78
CA ASP A 197 -2.01 13.16 -9.23
C ASP A 197 -3.48 12.89 -9.60
N PHE A 198 -4.12 11.92 -8.91
CA PHE A 198 -5.52 11.57 -9.08
C PHE A 198 -6.29 11.78 -7.78
N VAL A 199 -6.98 12.90 -7.69
CA VAL A 199 -7.70 13.33 -6.49
C VAL A 199 -9.12 12.76 -6.50
N ILE A 200 -9.47 11.99 -5.47
CA ILE A 200 -10.84 11.55 -5.20
C ILE A 200 -11.30 12.31 -3.96
N PRO A 201 -12.03 13.44 -4.11
CA PRO A 201 -12.53 14.15 -2.94
C PRO A 201 -13.54 13.29 -2.17
N GLY A 202 -13.30 13.05 -0.90
CA GLY A 202 -14.18 12.19 -0.12
C GLY A 202 -13.77 12.00 1.32
N ASN A 203 -14.70 11.48 2.10
CA ASN A 203 -14.53 11.17 3.51
C ASN A 203 -13.61 9.96 3.70
N ASP A 204 -12.54 10.13 4.45
CA ASP A 204 -11.58 9.10 4.77
C ASP A 204 -11.77 8.48 6.18
N ASP A 205 -12.76 8.96 6.95
CA ASP A 205 -13.09 8.46 8.29
C ASP A 205 -14.27 7.46 8.28
N ALA A 206 -15.16 7.54 7.31
CA ALA A 206 -16.32 6.66 7.22
C ALA A 206 -15.94 5.33 6.55
N ILE A 207 -16.04 4.21 7.26
CA ILE A 207 -15.74 2.85 6.74
C ILE A 207 -16.48 2.56 5.43
N ARG A 208 -17.76 2.99 5.33
CA ARG A 208 -18.57 2.78 4.11
C ARG A 208 -18.03 3.57 2.92
N ALA A 209 -17.61 4.83 3.14
CA ALA A 209 -17.03 5.67 2.10
C ALA A 209 -15.71 5.10 1.59
N VAL A 210 -14.80 4.76 2.51
CA VAL A 210 -13.52 4.12 2.22
C VAL A 210 -13.73 2.80 1.47
N ASN A 211 -14.67 1.95 1.91
CA ASN A 211 -14.97 0.67 1.24
C ASN A 211 -15.49 0.89 -0.19
N LEU A 212 -16.43 1.81 -0.39
CA LEU A 212 -16.99 2.08 -1.71
C LEU A 212 -15.90 2.50 -2.70
N VAL A 213 -15.08 3.49 -2.32
CA VAL A 213 -14.02 4.01 -3.21
C VAL A 213 -12.94 2.97 -3.45
N THR A 214 -12.46 2.28 -2.40
CA THR A 214 -11.44 1.23 -2.54
C THR A 214 -11.92 0.08 -3.40
N ARG A 215 -13.19 -0.32 -3.28
CA ARG A 215 -13.83 -1.34 -4.13
C ARG A 215 -13.84 -0.92 -5.59
N VAL A 216 -14.18 0.33 -5.88
CA VAL A 216 -14.21 0.85 -7.27
C VAL A 216 -12.82 0.81 -7.89
N VAL A 217 -11.78 1.20 -7.15
CA VAL A 217 -10.38 1.13 -7.61
C VAL A 217 -9.97 -0.34 -7.88
N ALA A 218 -10.35 -1.25 -6.99
CA ALA A 218 -10.09 -2.68 -7.17
C ALA A 218 -10.87 -3.26 -8.37
N ASP A 219 -12.13 -2.86 -8.58
CA ASP A 219 -12.95 -3.28 -9.72
C ASP A 219 -12.38 -2.77 -11.05
N ALA A 220 -11.82 -1.55 -11.07
CA ALA A 220 -11.13 -1.00 -12.24
C ALA A 220 -9.91 -1.87 -12.64
N LEU A 221 -9.12 -2.29 -11.66
CA LEU A 221 -8.00 -3.21 -11.88
C LEU A 221 -8.48 -4.56 -12.42
N ALA A 222 -9.50 -5.16 -11.79
CA ALA A 222 -10.06 -6.43 -12.22
C ALA A 222 -10.61 -6.37 -13.65
N ALA A 223 -11.31 -5.29 -13.98
CA ALA A 223 -11.80 -5.04 -15.35
C ALA A 223 -10.64 -4.91 -16.35
N GLY A 224 -9.57 -4.20 -15.99
CA GLY A 224 -8.36 -4.09 -16.80
C GLY A 224 -7.68 -5.44 -17.06
N TYR A 225 -7.56 -6.28 -16.03
CA TYR A 225 -7.01 -7.63 -16.17
C TYR A 225 -7.89 -8.56 -16.97
N GLY A 226 -9.23 -8.46 -16.88
CA GLY A 226 -10.17 -9.18 -17.72
C GLY A 226 -9.96 -8.86 -19.19
N MET A 227 -9.90 -7.58 -19.55
CA MET A 227 -9.64 -7.13 -20.93
C MET A 227 -8.28 -7.64 -21.46
N ALA A 228 -7.24 -7.63 -20.64
CA ALA A 228 -5.93 -8.15 -21.02
C ALA A 228 -5.95 -9.67 -21.29
N LYS A 229 -6.81 -10.42 -20.60
CA LYS A 229 -7.03 -11.84 -20.87
C LYS A 229 -7.73 -12.06 -22.20
N ASP A 230 -8.78 -11.30 -22.45
CA ASP A 230 -9.57 -11.41 -23.70
C ASP A 230 -8.74 -11.02 -24.91
N GLU A 231 -7.96 -9.93 -24.85
CA GLU A 231 -7.01 -9.54 -25.89
C GLU A 231 -5.93 -10.61 -26.15
N ALA A 232 -5.46 -11.30 -25.11
CA ALA A 232 -4.50 -12.38 -25.25
C ALA A 232 -5.12 -13.61 -25.92
N VAL A 233 -6.37 -13.94 -25.57
CA VAL A 233 -7.13 -15.03 -26.21
C VAL A 233 -7.42 -14.71 -27.66
N GLU A 234 -7.83 -13.48 -27.99
CA GLU A 234 -8.05 -13.06 -29.38
C GLU A 234 -6.76 -13.14 -30.22
N ARG A 235 -5.62 -12.72 -29.67
CA ARG A 235 -4.32 -12.86 -30.39
C ARG A 235 -3.96 -14.32 -30.65
N VAL A 236 -4.29 -15.24 -29.75
CA VAL A 236 -4.04 -16.67 -29.93
C VAL A 236 -5.04 -17.31 -30.87
N THR A 237 -6.33 -16.92 -30.78
CA THR A 237 -7.40 -17.47 -31.59
C THR A 237 -7.57 -16.78 -32.96
N GLY A 238 -7.23 -15.48 -33.05
CA GLY A 238 -7.28 -14.69 -34.26
C GLY A 238 -6.12 -14.92 -35.24
N ALA A 239 -5.11 -15.70 -34.88
CA ALA A 239 -3.98 -16.08 -35.72
C ALA A 239 -4.27 -17.31 -36.61
N ALA A 240 -5.51 -17.75 -36.71
CA ALA A 240 -5.88 -18.73 -37.72
C ALA A 240 -6.09 -18.02 -39.10
N PRO A 241 -5.23 -18.23 -40.11
CA PRO A 241 -5.45 -17.63 -41.41
C PRO A 241 -6.75 -18.17 -42.02
N LYS A 242 -7.68 -17.27 -42.34
CA LYS A 242 -8.79 -17.60 -43.23
C LYS A 242 -8.24 -18.04 -44.60
N ALA A 243 -8.08 -19.33 -44.78
CA ALA A 243 -7.79 -19.90 -46.04
C ALA A 243 -9.05 -19.82 -46.91
N THR A 244 -9.12 -18.81 -47.78
CA THR A 244 -9.94 -18.82 -48.96
C THR A 244 -9.16 -19.54 -50.05
N GLY A 245 -9.41 -20.82 -50.21
CA GLY A 245 -8.84 -21.59 -51.33
C GLY A 245 -9.90 -22.46 -51.96
N PRO A 246 -9.86 -22.66 -53.27
CA PRO A 246 -10.91 -23.35 -54.02
C PRO A 246 -10.78 -24.87 -53.93
N LYS A 247 -11.94 -25.51 -54.01
CA LYS A 247 -12.21 -26.94 -54.09
C LYS A 247 -11.41 -27.62 -55.22
N ALA A 248 -10.63 -28.67 -54.92
CA ALA A 248 -10.23 -29.67 -55.90
C ALA A 248 -10.06 -31.06 -55.24
N THR A 249 -10.88 -31.95 -55.63
CA THR A 249 -10.87 -33.43 -55.88
C THR A 249 -9.71 -34.28 -55.37
N ALA A 250 -10.14 -35.29 -54.67
CA ALA A 250 -9.74 -36.67 -54.41
C ALA A 250 -8.46 -37.28 -55.03
N ALA A 251 -7.66 -37.98 -54.14
CA ALA A 251 -7.45 -39.44 -54.18
C ALA A 251 -6.38 -39.85 -53.12
N PRO A 252 -6.36 -41.09 -52.64
CA PRO A 252 -5.67 -41.47 -51.42
C PRO A 252 -4.27 -42.04 -51.72
N ALA A 253 -3.29 -41.75 -50.85
CA ALA A 253 -2.03 -42.47 -50.81
C ALA A 253 -1.38 -42.57 -49.40
N ARG A 254 -1.36 -43.79 -48.94
CA ARG A 254 -0.23 -44.46 -48.26
C ARG A 254 0.27 -43.94 -46.92
N VAL A 255 0.01 -44.77 -45.93
CA VAL A 255 0.58 -44.78 -44.56
C VAL A 255 2.08 -45.15 -44.68
N GLU A 256 2.95 -44.34 -44.13
CA GLU A 256 4.29 -44.76 -43.74
C GLU A 256 4.42 -44.55 -42.21
N GLU A 257 4.61 -45.68 -41.55
CA GLU A 257 4.94 -45.77 -40.13
C GLU A 257 6.35 -45.22 -39.90
N HIS A 258 6.51 -44.28 -38.98
CA HIS A 258 7.81 -43.90 -38.46
C HIS A 258 7.93 -44.32 -37.00
N GLU A 259 8.97 -45.15 -36.78
CA GLU A 259 9.39 -45.79 -35.54
C GLU A 259 9.62 -44.77 -34.42
N THR A 260 9.21 -45.18 -33.23
CA THR A 260 9.58 -44.55 -31.94
C THR A 260 11.00 -44.87 -31.57
N PRO A 261 11.86 -43.90 -31.19
CA PRO A 261 13.20 -44.19 -30.67
C PRO A 261 13.15 -44.82 -29.29
N SER A 262 14.04 -45.81 -29.10
CA SER A 262 14.12 -46.68 -27.93
C SER A 262 14.72 -45.95 -26.70
N ALA A 263 14.48 -46.56 -25.54
CA ALA A 263 14.79 -46.02 -24.21
C ALA A 263 16.29 -45.96 -23.85
N GLU A 264 17.21 -46.16 -24.80
CA GLU A 264 18.68 -46.17 -24.55
C GLU A 264 19.34 -44.80 -24.81
N ASP A 265 18.72 -43.88 -25.57
CA ASP A 265 19.30 -42.57 -25.87
C ASP A 265 19.10 -41.50 -24.76
N ALA A 266 18.30 -41.81 -23.74
CA ALA A 266 18.04 -40.89 -22.62
C ALA A 266 19.11 -40.92 -21.51
N ALA A 267 20.04 -41.89 -21.54
CA ALA A 267 21.06 -42.07 -20.49
C ALA A 267 22.40 -41.33 -20.73
N ALA A 268 22.62 -40.75 -21.89
CA ALA A 268 23.91 -40.14 -22.24
C ALA A 268 23.99 -38.61 -21.94
N ILE A 269 22.93 -37.95 -21.54
CA ILE A 269 22.91 -36.48 -21.29
C ILE A 269 23.03 -36.11 -19.80
N ALA A 270 23.00 -37.12 -18.88
CA ALA A 270 23.02 -36.88 -17.43
C ALA A 270 24.40 -36.90 -16.76
N ALA A 271 25.52 -36.99 -17.51
CA ALA A 271 26.84 -37.23 -16.94
C ALA A 271 27.89 -36.12 -17.16
N SER A 272 27.52 -34.87 -17.38
CA SER A 272 28.50 -33.79 -17.51
C SER A 272 28.01 -32.42 -17.02
N THR A 273 27.76 -32.28 -15.70
CA THR A 273 27.88 -30.99 -14.99
C THR A 273 28.06 -31.27 -13.50
N VAL A 274 29.30 -31.62 -13.12
CA VAL A 274 29.75 -31.48 -11.72
C VAL A 274 30.23 -30.04 -11.57
N PHE A 275 29.45 -29.25 -10.86
CA PHE A 275 29.83 -27.90 -10.44
C PHE A 275 30.52 -28.02 -9.07
N GLU A 276 31.80 -27.77 -9.00
CA GLU A 276 32.51 -27.58 -7.73
C GLU A 276 32.26 -26.17 -7.21
N PRO A 277 31.90 -25.97 -5.91
CA PRO A 277 31.80 -24.65 -5.33
C PRO A 277 33.20 -24.13 -4.93
N ASP A 278 33.59 -23.01 -5.51
CA ASP A 278 34.73 -22.21 -5.14
C ASP A 278 34.65 -21.75 -3.68
N ALA A 279 35.70 -21.99 -2.89
CA ALA A 279 35.83 -21.50 -1.53
C ALA A 279 36.20 -20.00 -1.52
N PRO A 280 35.68 -19.21 -0.61
CA PRO A 280 35.98 -17.77 -0.52
C PRO A 280 37.45 -17.59 -0.04
N SER A 281 38.14 -16.66 -0.70
CA SER A 281 39.53 -16.27 -0.41
C SER A 281 39.63 -15.49 0.92
N ASP A 282 40.72 -15.73 1.67
CA ASP A 282 41.04 -15.18 3.01
C ASP A 282 41.22 -13.65 3.10
N ALA A 283 40.84 -12.88 2.08
CA ALA A 283 41.01 -11.43 2.06
C ALA A 283 39.79 -10.66 2.63
N GLU A 284 38.63 -11.29 2.78
CA GLU A 284 37.41 -10.60 3.27
C GLU A 284 37.19 -10.69 4.79
N THR A 285 37.90 -11.57 5.48
CA THR A 285 37.81 -11.72 6.94
C THR A 285 38.65 -10.70 7.71
N ALA A 286 39.58 -9.99 7.06
CA ALA A 286 40.42 -8.98 7.73
C ALA A 286 39.77 -7.58 7.82
N ALA A 287 38.79 -7.25 6.97
CA ALA A 287 38.13 -5.95 6.96
C ALA A 287 37.02 -5.83 8.01
N ALA A 288 36.43 -6.93 8.45
CA ALA A 288 35.32 -6.91 9.44
C ALA A 288 35.78 -6.82 10.90
N ALA A 289 37.07 -7.04 11.16
CA ALA A 289 37.64 -6.98 12.52
C ALA A 289 38.20 -5.60 12.92
N ALA A 290 38.37 -4.67 11.96
CA ALA A 290 38.93 -3.34 12.22
C ALA A 290 37.86 -2.27 12.58
N GLU A 291 36.57 -2.52 12.37
CA GLU A 291 35.49 -1.55 12.58
C GLU A 291 34.78 -1.69 13.96
N ALA A 292 35.22 -2.60 14.80
CA ALA A 292 34.65 -2.85 16.12
C ALA A 292 35.40 -2.19 17.30
N ALA A 293 36.45 -1.40 17.04
CA ALA A 293 37.34 -0.89 18.08
C ALA A 293 37.28 0.62 18.35
N GLU A 294 36.30 1.36 17.82
CA GLU A 294 36.21 2.82 18.05
C GLU A 294 34.81 3.23 18.54
N GLN A 295 34.54 2.99 19.84
CA GLN A 295 33.47 3.66 20.56
C GLN A 295 34.09 4.60 21.61
N PRO A 296 33.79 5.93 21.59
CA PRO A 296 34.26 6.81 22.65
C PRO A 296 33.48 6.59 23.96
N GLU A 297 34.26 6.47 25.06
CA GLU A 297 33.78 6.41 26.46
C GLU A 297 32.92 7.64 26.80
N ALA A 298 31.80 7.39 27.47
CA ALA A 298 30.96 8.44 28.06
C ALA A 298 31.62 8.99 29.33
N PRO A 299 31.58 10.31 29.63
CA PRO A 299 32.15 10.89 30.85
C PRO A 299 31.33 10.54 32.11
N PRO A 300 31.95 10.48 33.30
CA PRO A 300 31.31 10.07 34.54
C PRO A 300 30.32 11.12 35.05
N ALA A 301 29.22 10.64 35.61
CA ALA A 301 28.18 11.44 36.25
C ALA A 301 28.73 12.20 37.49
N THR A 302 28.64 13.51 37.43
CA THR A 302 28.90 14.39 38.56
C THR A 302 27.64 14.48 39.43
N GLU A 303 27.83 14.16 40.72
CA GLU A 303 26.89 14.31 41.82
C GLU A 303 26.47 15.78 41.97
N ALA A 304 25.18 16.09 41.82
CA ALA A 304 24.63 17.43 42.01
C ALA A 304 23.79 17.48 43.29
N ALA A 305 24.24 18.35 44.18
CA ALA A 305 23.69 18.68 45.46
C ALA A 305 22.25 19.18 45.45
N ALA A 306 21.54 18.89 46.51
CA ALA A 306 20.20 19.34 46.86
C ALA A 306 20.07 20.87 46.90
N ALA A 307 19.02 21.42 46.34
CA ALA A 307 18.54 22.78 46.54
C ALA A 307 17.10 22.78 47.08
N PRO A 308 16.70 23.75 47.91
CA PRO A 308 15.55 23.65 48.80
C PRO A 308 14.22 24.05 48.09
N ALA A 309 13.16 23.50 48.67
CA ALA A 309 11.77 23.76 48.33
C ALA A 309 11.37 25.24 48.43
N THR A 310 10.81 25.78 47.38
CA THR A 310 10.11 27.08 47.40
C THR A 310 8.59 26.83 47.31
N THR A 311 7.89 27.32 48.30
CA THR A 311 6.45 27.37 48.49
C THR A 311 5.75 28.15 47.36
N PRO A 312 4.55 27.75 46.90
CA PRO A 312 3.76 28.55 45.97
C PRO A 312 3.03 29.70 46.68
N PRO A 313 2.80 30.85 46.03
CA PRO A 313 2.04 31.95 46.62
C PRO A 313 0.54 31.69 46.59
N GLU A 314 -0.12 32.19 47.63
CA GLU A 314 -1.56 32.20 47.89
C GLU A 314 -2.38 32.82 46.75
N ALA A 315 -3.54 32.21 46.50
CA ALA A 315 -4.53 32.70 45.57
C ALA A 315 -5.26 33.94 46.10
N GLU A 316 -5.16 35.06 45.44
CA GLU A 316 -6.01 36.25 45.65
C GLU A 316 -7.45 35.96 45.24
N VAL A 317 -8.34 36.14 46.19
CA VAL A 317 -9.79 36.11 46.06
C VAL A 317 -10.26 37.38 45.31
N VAL A 318 -10.66 37.25 44.07
CA VAL A 318 -11.34 38.31 43.33
C VAL A 318 -12.83 38.27 43.65
N THR A 319 -13.30 39.28 44.38
CA THR A 319 -14.69 39.55 44.70
C THR A 319 -15.48 39.95 43.43
N THR A 320 -16.57 39.24 43.20
CA THR A 320 -17.61 39.61 42.19
C THR A 320 -18.32 40.90 42.59
N PRO A 321 -18.58 41.85 41.67
CA PRO A 321 -19.51 42.96 41.91
C PRO A 321 -20.95 42.52 41.68
N GLU A 322 -21.80 43.03 42.59
CA GLU A 322 -23.26 42.91 42.69
C GLU A 322 -23.97 43.54 41.49
N PRO A 323 -25.16 43.03 41.08
CA PRO A 323 -25.96 43.63 39.97
C PRO A 323 -26.74 44.86 40.42
N VAL A 324 -26.67 45.92 39.60
CA VAL A 324 -27.44 47.18 39.75
C VAL A 324 -28.88 46.96 39.31
N PRO A 325 -29.92 47.48 40.04
CA PRO A 325 -31.30 47.29 39.68
C PRO A 325 -31.72 48.19 38.50
N ALA A 326 -32.61 47.63 37.67
CA ALA A 326 -33.25 48.33 36.55
C ALA A 326 -34.14 49.44 37.04
N ASP A 327 -33.96 50.67 36.53
CA ASP A 327 -34.87 51.80 36.71
C ASP A 327 -35.88 51.80 35.58
N THR A 328 -37.14 51.79 35.99
CA THR A 328 -38.30 51.89 35.17
C THR A 328 -38.72 53.39 35.04
N THR A 329 -38.68 53.94 33.83
CA THR A 329 -39.44 55.17 33.60
C THR A 329 -40.10 55.11 32.23
N GLN A 330 -41.44 55.30 32.30
CA GLN A 330 -42.39 55.58 31.24
C GLN A 330 -42.07 56.90 30.51
N GLU A 331 -42.19 56.92 29.19
CA GLU A 331 -43.16 57.77 28.39
C GLU A 331 -43.06 57.37 26.94
#